data_f3ec99e18020ffc0218f35a6e6f898a8
#
_entry.id   f3ec99e18020ffc0218f35a6e6f898a8
#
_cell.length_a   1.000
_cell.length_b   1.000
_cell.length_c   1.000
_cell.angle_alpha   90.00
_cell.angle_beta   90.00
_cell.angle_gamma   90.00
#
_symmetry.space_group_name_H-M   'P 1'
#
loop_
_entity.id
_entity.type
_entity.pdbx_description
1 polymer ?
#
loop_
_entity_poly.entity_id
_entity_poly.type
_entity_poly.pdbx_seq_one_letter_code
_entity_poly.pdbx_strand_id
1 'polypeptide(L)'
;EHGYVREGHYYRVEKPNEDTLVFFCHFGLECVLLAHLIGASPMVLWHGFCAAPSSVTTVNTEERREGIASFRISAFGDVSHLYVHDEPPAFAARFCEMYSNTDERHD
;
A
#
# COMPACT_ATOMS: atom_id res chain seq x y z
N GLU A 1 -3.19 8.00 -17.42
CA GLU A 1 -2.08 8.92 -17.70
C GLU A 1 -0.75 8.19 -17.94
N HIS A 2 -0.48 7.09 -17.24
CA HIS A 2 0.78 6.33 -17.37
C HIS A 2 0.68 5.14 -18.33
N GLY A 3 -0.26 5.17 -19.28
CA GLY A 3 -0.38 4.15 -20.31
C GLY A 3 -1.19 2.92 -19.94
N TYR A 4 -1.93 2.96 -18.82
CA TYR A 4 -2.75 1.85 -18.33
C TYR A 4 -4.21 2.26 -18.23
N VAL A 5 -5.09 1.37 -18.68
CA VAL A 5 -6.55 1.55 -18.60
C VAL A 5 -7.15 0.33 -17.91
N ARG A 6 -7.94 0.55 -16.86
CA ARG A 6 -8.58 -0.54 -16.14
C ARG A 6 -9.64 -1.22 -16.97
N GLU A 7 -9.57 -2.55 -17.04
CA GLU A 7 -10.57 -3.43 -17.68
C GLU A 7 -10.92 -4.57 -16.72
N GLY A 8 -12.01 -4.43 -15.94
CA GLY A 8 -12.42 -5.46 -14.99
C GLY A 8 -11.37 -5.66 -13.89
N HIS A 9 -10.74 -6.83 -13.86
CA HIS A 9 -9.74 -7.23 -12.85
C HIS A 9 -8.29 -7.00 -13.27
N TYR A 10 -8.06 -6.49 -14.47
CA TYR A 10 -6.72 -6.22 -14.99
C TYR A 10 -6.65 -4.83 -15.62
N TYR A 11 -5.47 -4.47 -16.07
CA TYR A 11 -5.23 -3.22 -16.79
C TYR A 11 -4.77 -3.51 -18.21
N ARG A 12 -5.36 -2.83 -19.19
CA ARG A 12 -4.85 -2.83 -20.56
C ARG A 12 -3.67 -1.88 -20.65
N VAL A 13 -2.57 -2.36 -21.19
CA VAL A 13 -1.37 -1.57 -21.40
C VAL A 13 -1.46 -0.92 -22.78
N GLU A 14 -1.74 0.37 -22.81
CA GLU A 14 -1.74 1.15 -24.06
C GLU A 14 -0.36 1.68 -24.40
N LYS A 15 0.43 1.99 -23.35
CA LYS A 15 1.78 2.51 -23.48
C LYS A 15 2.69 1.90 -22.41
N PRO A 16 3.46 0.88 -22.77
CA PRO A 16 4.42 0.27 -21.83
C PRO A 16 5.46 1.31 -21.37
N ASN A 17 5.85 1.25 -20.12
CA ASN A 17 6.87 2.11 -19.54
C ASN A 17 7.51 1.45 -18.32
N GLU A 18 8.65 2.00 -17.90
CA GLU A 18 9.39 1.58 -16.71
C GLU A 18 9.41 2.70 -15.67
N ASP A 19 8.36 3.52 -15.62
CA ASP A 19 8.27 4.65 -14.72
C ASP A 19 8.21 4.20 -13.26
N THR A 20 8.90 4.94 -12.41
CA THR A 20 8.79 4.81 -10.95
C THR A 20 8.02 6.00 -10.43
N LEU A 21 6.92 5.74 -9.73
CA LEU A 21 6.11 6.77 -9.08
C LEU A 21 6.27 6.67 -7.58
N VAL A 22 6.49 7.80 -6.92
CA VAL A 22 6.61 7.87 -5.47
C VAL A 22 5.49 8.74 -4.92
N PHE A 23 4.73 8.20 -3.98
CA PHE A 23 3.64 8.91 -3.31
C PHE A 23 3.94 9.07 -1.83
N PHE A 24 3.86 10.30 -1.34
CA PHE A 24 3.87 10.59 0.09
C PHE A 24 2.43 10.83 0.52
N CYS A 25 1.87 9.92 1.28
CA CYS A 25 0.46 9.97 1.63
C CYS A 25 0.19 9.38 3.02
N HIS A 26 -1.08 9.36 3.41
CA HIS A 26 -1.54 8.76 4.65
C HIS A 26 -2.18 7.40 4.40
N PHE A 27 -2.29 6.59 5.45
CA PHE A 27 -2.80 5.22 5.38
C PHE A 27 -4.17 5.09 4.70
N GLY A 28 -5.09 6.02 4.96
CA GLY A 28 -6.40 6.01 4.33
C GLY A 28 -6.33 6.11 2.80
N LEU A 29 -5.53 7.04 2.29
CA LEU A 29 -5.33 7.17 0.85
C LEU A 29 -4.60 5.95 0.27
N GLU A 30 -3.60 5.43 0.98
CA GLU A 30 -2.90 4.21 0.61
C GLU A 30 -3.89 3.06 0.41
N CYS A 31 -4.79 2.83 1.36
CA CYS A 31 -5.82 1.78 1.25
C CYS A 31 -6.71 1.94 0.02
N VAL A 32 -7.12 3.15 -0.30
CA VAL A 32 -7.95 3.43 -1.48
C VAL A 32 -7.20 3.16 -2.77
N LEU A 33 -5.96 3.64 -2.88
CA LEU A 33 -5.13 3.42 -4.06
C LEU A 33 -4.83 1.95 -4.28
N LEU A 34 -4.38 1.25 -3.25
CA LEU A 34 -4.04 -0.18 -3.33
C LEU A 34 -5.27 -1.02 -3.65
N ALA A 35 -6.41 -0.74 -3.01
CA ALA A 35 -7.66 -1.42 -3.29
C ALA A 35 -8.05 -1.31 -4.75
N HIS A 36 -7.91 -0.12 -5.34
CA HIS A 36 -8.17 0.10 -6.74
C HIS A 36 -7.21 -0.70 -7.65
N LEU A 37 -5.92 -0.69 -7.33
CA LEU A 37 -4.91 -1.36 -8.13
C LEU A 37 -5.03 -2.89 -8.12
N ILE A 38 -5.35 -3.48 -6.98
CA ILE A 38 -5.45 -4.95 -6.83
C ILE A 38 -6.88 -5.48 -6.98
N GLY A 39 -7.86 -4.61 -7.12
CA GLY A 39 -9.27 -5.03 -7.28
C GLY A 39 -9.93 -5.50 -5.99
N ALA A 40 -9.55 -4.95 -4.85
CA ALA A 40 -10.13 -5.26 -3.54
C ALA A 40 -11.03 -4.13 -3.04
N SER A 41 -11.82 -4.41 -1.99
CA SER A 41 -12.54 -3.36 -1.28
C SER A 41 -11.59 -2.54 -0.42
N PRO A 42 -11.66 -1.19 -0.45
CA PRO A 42 -10.84 -0.36 0.44
C PRO A 42 -11.11 -0.63 1.93
N MET A 43 -12.30 -1.08 2.29
CA MET A 43 -12.62 -1.45 3.67
C MET A 43 -11.86 -2.68 4.15
N VAL A 44 -11.57 -3.63 3.27
CA VAL A 44 -10.76 -4.81 3.61
C VAL A 44 -9.34 -4.38 4.00
N LEU A 45 -8.75 -3.47 3.24
CA LEU A 45 -7.42 -2.96 3.57
C LEU A 45 -7.44 -2.07 4.82
N TRP A 46 -8.42 -1.20 4.93
CA TRP A 46 -8.53 -0.27 6.06
C TRP A 46 -8.68 -0.97 7.40
N HIS A 47 -9.48 -2.03 7.45
CA HIS A 47 -9.75 -2.77 8.69
C HIS A 47 -8.85 -3.98 8.90
N GLY A 48 -8.22 -4.50 7.86
CA GLY A 48 -7.41 -5.70 7.91
C GLY A 48 -5.91 -5.48 7.90
N PHE A 49 -5.47 -4.25 7.63
CA PHE A 49 -4.05 -3.90 7.52
C PHE A 49 -3.72 -2.73 8.42
N CYS A 50 -2.44 -2.58 8.73
CA CYS A 50 -1.91 -1.37 9.34
C CYS A 50 -0.52 -1.06 8.78
N ALA A 51 -0.19 0.22 8.73
CA ALA A 51 1.12 0.68 8.31
C ALA A 51 1.59 1.77 9.27
N ALA A 52 2.79 1.59 9.80
CA ALA A 52 3.38 2.59 10.70
C ALA A 52 3.74 3.87 9.93
N PRO A 53 3.79 5.02 10.59
CA PRO A 53 4.33 6.23 9.98
C PRO A 53 5.72 6.00 9.42
N SER A 54 6.01 6.62 8.29
CA SER A 54 7.27 6.48 7.56
C SER A 54 7.53 5.09 6.99
N SER A 55 6.55 4.18 7.02
CA SER A 55 6.66 2.89 6.34
C SER A 55 6.60 3.06 4.83
N VAL A 56 7.15 2.09 4.11
CA VAL A 56 7.18 2.06 2.65
C VAL A 56 6.40 0.85 2.14
N THR A 57 5.47 1.10 1.27
CA THR A 57 4.73 0.07 0.54
C THR A 57 5.19 0.09 -0.91
N THR A 58 5.57 -1.08 -1.42
CA THR A 58 6.06 -1.24 -2.79
C THR A 58 5.06 -2.01 -3.63
N VAL A 59 4.70 -1.43 -4.76
CA VAL A 59 3.80 -2.03 -5.74
C VAL A 59 4.52 -2.14 -7.06
N ASN A 60 4.50 -3.32 -7.65
CA ASN A 60 5.11 -3.57 -8.94
C ASN A 60 4.03 -3.86 -9.99
N THR A 61 4.22 -3.32 -11.18
CA THR A 61 3.41 -3.67 -12.34
C THR A 61 3.97 -4.94 -12.96
N GLU A 62 3.10 -5.86 -13.28
CA GLU A 62 3.45 -7.12 -13.92
C GLU A 62 2.68 -7.28 -15.23
N GLU A 63 3.40 -7.46 -16.32
CA GLU A 63 2.85 -7.72 -17.64
C GLU A 63 3.32 -9.10 -18.12
N ARG A 64 2.58 -10.16 -17.73
CA ARG A 64 2.90 -11.54 -18.15
C ARG A 64 2.43 -11.86 -19.55
N ARG A 65 1.44 -11.12 -20.02
CA ARG A 65 0.92 -11.21 -21.39
C ARG A 65 0.98 -9.83 -21.99
N GLU A 66 1.39 -9.75 -23.22
CA GLU A 66 1.45 -8.47 -23.94
C GLU A 66 0.10 -7.74 -23.86
N GLY A 67 0.15 -6.50 -23.44
CA GLY A 67 -1.02 -5.63 -23.36
C GLY A 67 -1.88 -5.80 -22.10
N ILE A 68 -1.56 -6.75 -21.21
CA ILE A 68 -2.33 -7.01 -19.99
C ILE A 68 -1.42 -6.89 -18.78
N ALA A 69 -1.70 -5.91 -17.92
CA ALA A 69 -0.96 -5.70 -16.69
C ALA A 69 -1.81 -5.92 -15.45
N SER A 70 -1.17 -6.36 -14.39
CA SER A 70 -1.71 -6.40 -13.04
C SER A 70 -0.72 -5.76 -12.08
N PHE A 71 -1.20 -5.41 -10.89
CA PHE A 71 -0.37 -4.82 -9.85
C PHE A 71 -0.19 -5.80 -8.70
N ARG A 72 1.04 -5.91 -8.22
CA ARG A 72 1.37 -6.75 -7.06
C ARG A 72 2.03 -5.93 -5.99
N ILE A 73 1.55 -6.08 -4.77
CA ILE A 73 2.17 -5.50 -3.59
C ILE A 73 3.28 -6.46 -3.17
N SER A 74 4.52 -6.03 -3.32
CA SER A 74 5.69 -6.84 -2.96
C SER A 74 6.18 -6.59 -1.54
N ALA A 75 5.85 -5.44 -0.96
CA ALA A 75 6.08 -5.11 0.44
C ALA A 75 5.00 -4.16 0.90
N PHE A 76 4.49 -4.37 2.09
CA PHE A 76 3.47 -3.52 2.69
C PHE A 76 3.94 -3.06 4.08
N GLY A 77 3.99 -1.76 4.28
CA GLY A 77 4.35 -1.20 5.58
C GLY A 77 5.78 -1.51 6.02
N ASP A 78 6.70 -1.63 5.10
CA ASP A 78 8.09 -1.93 5.40
C ASP A 78 8.76 -0.79 6.17
N VAL A 79 9.39 -1.11 7.29
CA VAL A 79 10.11 -0.17 8.15
C VAL A 79 11.59 -0.53 8.31
N SER A 80 12.12 -1.37 7.43
CA SER A 80 13.51 -1.84 7.52
C SER A 80 14.52 -0.68 7.52
N HIS A 81 14.24 0.40 6.79
CA HIS A 81 15.07 1.60 6.77
C HIS A 81 15.16 2.31 8.12
N LEU A 82 14.13 2.17 8.96
CA LEU A 82 14.17 2.72 10.32
C LEU A 82 15.05 1.87 11.22
N TYR A 83 14.91 0.56 11.16
CA TYR A 83 15.70 -0.36 11.99
C TYR A 83 17.19 -0.31 11.69
N VAL A 84 17.58 -0.06 10.44
CA VAL A 84 18.99 0.11 10.05
C VAL A 84 19.64 1.29 10.81
N HIS A 85 18.84 2.29 11.18
CA HIS A 85 19.29 3.47 11.91
C HIS A 85 18.91 3.45 13.39
N ASP A 86 18.58 2.26 13.94
CA ASP A 86 18.13 2.08 15.33
C ASP A 86 16.93 2.97 15.70
N GLU A 87 16.09 3.30 14.72
CA GLU A 87 14.91 4.13 14.89
C GLU A 87 13.65 3.26 14.93
N PRO A 88 12.97 3.11 16.07
CA PRO A 88 11.74 2.34 16.13
C PRO A 88 10.60 3.06 15.38
N PRO A 89 9.66 2.32 14.78
CA PRO A 89 8.47 2.93 14.20
C PRO A 89 7.67 3.71 15.26
N ALA A 90 7.05 4.81 14.85
CA ALA A 90 6.24 5.59 15.75
C ALA A 90 5.08 4.78 16.33
N PHE A 91 4.86 4.90 17.63
CA PHE A 91 3.78 4.22 18.32
C PHE A 91 2.40 4.79 17.94
N ALA A 92 2.35 6.04 17.55
CA ALA A 92 1.13 6.80 17.25
C ALA A 92 0.24 6.21 16.12
N ALA A 93 0.73 5.24 15.36
CA ALA A 93 -0.06 4.62 14.29
C ALA A 93 -0.58 3.23 14.65
N ARG A 94 -0.41 2.79 15.88
CA ARG A 94 -0.94 1.50 16.31
C ARG A 94 -2.43 1.59 16.60
N PHE A 95 -3.13 0.54 16.26
CA PHE A 95 -4.53 0.39 16.61
C PHE A 95 -4.67 -0.16 18.02
N CYS A 96 -5.84 0.04 18.63
CA CYS A 96 -6.15 -0.49 19.93
C CYS A 96 -6.14 -2.03 19.89
N GLU A 97 -5.20 -2.63 20.59
CA GLU A 97 -5.06 -4.09 20.65
C GLU A 97 -5.97 -4.70 21.72
N MET A 98 -6.22 -3.96 22.80
CA MET A 98 -7.03 -4.42 23.92
C MET A 98 -7.82 -3.25 24.51
N TYR A 99 -9.13 -3.38 24.54
CA TYR A 99 -10.03 -2.32 25.01
C TYR A 99 -9.72 -1.85 26.43
N SER A 100 -9.34 -2.75 27.31
CA SER A 100 -9.05 -2.42 28.71
C SER A 100 -7.67 -1.81 28.95
N ASN A 101 -6.77 -1.85 27.94
CA ASN A 101 -5.46 -1.25 28.06
C ASN A 101 -5.47 0.14 27.43
N THR A 102 -5.74 1.15 28.25
CA THR A 102 -5.84 2.54 27.81
C THR A 102 -4.47 3.18 27.54
N ASP A 103 -3.38 2.61 28.05
CA ASP A 103 -2.04 3.12 27.87
C ASP A 103 -1.49 2.89 26.47
N GLU A 104 -2.04 1.88 25.77
CA GLU A 104 -1.65 1.52 24.40
C GLU A 104 -2.72 1.87 23.36
N ARG A 105 -3.75 2.58 23.74
CA ARG A 105 -4.79 3.02 22.81
C ARG A 105 -4.40 4.30 22.09
N HIS A 106 -4.85 4.41 20.83
CA HIS A 106 -4.56 5.52 19.92
C HIS A 106 -5.80 6.09 19.27
N ASP A 107 -6.89 6.05 19.97
CA ASP A 107 -8.17 6.61 19.57
C ASP A 107 -8.39 8.04 20.09
#